data_e6c4263e14dbaa0259b9f25c30eafbef
#
_entry.id   e6c4263e14dbaa0259b9f25c30eafbef
#
_cell.length_a   1.000
_cell.length_b   1.000
_cell.length_c   1.000
_cell.angle_alpha   90.00
_cell.angle_beta   90.00
_cell.angle_gamma   90.00
#
_symmetry.space_group_name_H-M   'P 1'
#
loop_
_entity.id
_entity.type
_entity.pdbx_description
1 polymer ?
#
loop_
_entity_poly.entity_id
_entity_poly.type
_entity_poly.pdbx_seq_one_letter_code
_entity_poly.pdbx_strand_id
1 'polypeptide(L)'
;MSAVLEIKGLHKHFGGVTALSGVDLAIEEGEILGIVGPNGSGKTTLFNVVTGVYKPTEGSVKWHGRDITGLSAHQISGIGIGYTFQQAMAFPGLPVMENVQIACEHAHRGADSYPWKTPEALLDFVGLSTLANERAGVLPFGNLRLLGIALALATRPTLILLDEPAAGLNDRETATLVGLVQQFPGHGISVCVIDHDMKLMRMLCKRLVVLDFGSKIADGPTEDVLHDPKVLEVYLGGAL
;
A
#
# COMPACT_ATOMS: atom_id res chain seq x y z
N MET A 1 10.32 -13.01 13.65
CA MET A 1 9.86 -11.62 13.43
C MET A 1 8.40 -11.59 13.87
N SER A 2 7.89 -10.49 14.39
CA SER A 2 6.49 -10.42 14.81
C SER A 2 5.67 -9.83 13.67
N ALA A 3 4.50 -10.41 13.40
CA ALA A 3 3.59 -9.87 12.40
C ALA A 3 3.01 -8.53 12.87
N VAL A 4 3.10 -7.50 12.04
CA VAL A 4 2.44 -6.20 12.29
C VAL A 4 0.97 -6.25 11.90
N LEU A 5 0.63 -6.98 10.84
CA LEU A 5 -0.75 -7.22 10.39
C LEU A 5 -0.97 -8.72 10.20
N GLU A 6 -2.05 -9.24 10.76
CA GLU A 6 -2.50 -10.62 10.55
C GLU A 6 -3.95 -10.61 10.04
N ILE A 7 -4.20 -11.35 8.99
CA ILE A 7 -5.51 -11.57 8.39
C ILE A 7 -5.81 -13.06 8.47
N LYS A 8 -6.98 -13.46 9.00
CA LYS A 8 -7.37 -14.86 9.15
C LYS A 8 -8.78 -15.09 8.63
N GLY A 9 -8.90 -16.04 7.70
CA GLY A 9 -10.16 -16.52 7.15
C GLY A 9 -11.00 -15.37 6.57
N LEU A 10 -10.37 -14.40 5.88
CA LEU A 10 -11.08 -13.18 5.46
C LEU A 10 -11.99 -13.46 4.27
N HIS A 11 -13.28 -13.23 4.45
CA HIS A 11 -14.29 -13.29 3.40
C HIS A 11 -14.91 -11.91 3.14
N LYS A 12 -15.20 -11.64 1.87
CA LYS A 12 -15.98 -10.47 1.47
C LYS A 12 -16.91 -10.81 0.34
N HIS A 13 -18.21 -10.62 0.59
CA HIS A 13 -19.26 -10.77 -0.41
C HIS A 13 -19.92 -9.42 -0.72
N PHE A 14 -20.25 -9.22 -2.00
CA PHE A 14 -21.07 -8.12 -2.48
C PHE A 14 -22.28 -8.70 -3.21
N GLY A 15 -23.45 -8.76 -2.54
CA GLY A 15 -24.60 -9.49 -3.07
C GLY A 15 -24.24 -10.95 -3.38
N GLY A 16 -24.38 -11.35 -4.64
CA GLY A 16 -24.05 -12.72 -5.09
C GLY A 16 -22.56 -12.94 -5.49
N VAL A 17 -21.70 -11.91 -5.39
CA VAL A 17 -20.30 -12.00 -5.83
C VAL A 17 -19.39 -12.19 -4.61
N THR A 18 -18.59 -13.25 -4.63
CA THR A 18 -17.53 -13.49 -3.65
C THR A 18 -16.24 -12.80 -4.11
N ALA A 19 -15.87 -11.70 -3.45
CA ALA A 19 -14.68 -10.94 -3.78
C ALA A 19 -13.44 -11.40 -3.01
N LEU A 20 -13.62 -11.96 -1.79
CA LEU A 20 -12.59 -12.63 -1.00
C LEU A 20 -13.15 -13.91 -0.40
N SER A 21 -12.38 -14.99 -0.42
CA SER A 21 -12.78 -16.33 -0.02
C SER A 21 -11.72 -16.97 0.88
N GLY A 22 -11.79 -16.71 2.19
CA GLY A 22 -10.94 -17.34 3.19
C GLY A 22 -9.45 -16.92 3.09
N VAL A 23 -9.17 -15.65 2.85
CA VAL A 23 -7.78 -15.18 2.70
C VAL A 23 -7.09 -15.14 4.07
N ASP A 24 -5.94 -15.84 4.16
CA ASP A 24 -4.99 -15.76 5.26
C ASP A 24 -3.72 -15.06 4.82
N LEU A 25 -3.29 -14.02 5.55
CA LEU A 25 -2.13 -13.22 5.24
C LEU A 25 -1.49 -12.69 6.51
N ALA A 26 -0.16 -12.63 6.56
CA ALA A 26 0.57 -11.89 7.58
C ALA A 26 1.60 -10.99 6.92
N ILE A 27 1.80 -9.78 7.48
CA ILE A 27 2.87 -8.84 7.12
C ILE A 27 3.79 -8.72 8.33
N GLU A 28 5.07 -8.97 8.11
CA GLU A 28 6.09 -8.89 9.16
C GLU A 28 6.61 -7.46 9.32
N GLU A 29 7.17 -7.16 10.50
CA GLU A 29 7.79 -5.87 10.78
C GLU A 29 8.98 -5.62 9.84
N GLY A 30 8.99 -4.44 9.17
CA GLY A 30 10.04 -4.07 8.21
C GLY A 30 9.98 -4.85 6.89
N GLU A 31 8.90 -5.58 6.61
CA GLU A 31 8.73 -6.28 5.35
C GLU A 31 8.21 -5.35 4.24
N ILE A 32 8.66 -5.60 3.00
CA ILE A 32 7.99 -5.13 1.79
C ILE A 32 7.35 -6.36 1.15
N LEU A 33 6.04 -6.53 1.39
CA LEU A 33 5.23 -7.62 0.85
C LEU A 33 4.55 -7.16 -0.45
N GLY A 34 4.60 -7.99 -1.49
CA GLY A 34 3.85 -7.79 -2.71
C GLY A 34 2.59 -8.65 -2.77
N ILE A 35 1.50 -8.07 -3.26
CA ILE A 35 0.27 -8.80 -3.60
C ILE A 35 0.02 -8.63 -5.09
N VAL A 36 -0.01 -9.76 -5.79
CA VAL A 36 -0.21 -9.81 -7.24
C VAL A 36 -1.41 -10.68 -7.60
N GLY A 37 -1.86 -10.61 -8.84
CA GLY A 37 -2.98 -11.40 -9.34
C GLY A 37 -3.70 -10.68 -10.48
N PRO A 38 -4.51 -11.38 -11.29
CA PRO A 38 -5.25 -10.79 -12.40
C PRO A 38 -6.26 -9.73 -11.93
N ASN A 39 -6.80 -8.98 -12.88
CA ASN A 39 -7.88 -8.04 -12.59
C ASN A 39 -9.10 -8.80 -12.05
N GLY A 40 -9.71 -8.26 -10.99
CA GLY A 40 -10.83 -8.92 -10.32
C GLY A 40 -10.44 -10.02 -9.32
N SER A 41 -9.14 -10.29 -9.07
CA SER A 41 -8.71 -11.32 -8.11
C SER A 41 -8.95 -10.97 -6.63
N GLY A 42 -9.41 -9.74 -6.31
CA GLY A 42 -9.73 -9.33 -4.96
C GLY A 42 -8.71 -8.43 -4.26
N LYS A 43 -7.59 -8.06 -4.90
CA LYS A 43 -6.51 -7.25 -4.30
C LYS A 43 -7.01 -5.92 -3.70
N THR A 44 -7.66 -5.09 -4.49
CA THR A 44 -8.21 -3.81 -4.03
C THR A 44 -9.30 -4.01 -2.97
N THR A 45 -10.10 -5.11 -3.06
CA THR A 45 -11.06 -5.45 -2.02
C THR A 45 -10.38 -5.77 -0.70
N LEU A 46 -9.25 -6.52 -0.75
CA LEU A 46 -8.45 -6.82 0.44
C LEU A 46 -7.94 -5.53 1.10
N PHE A 47 -7.35 -4.62 0.32
CA PHE A 47 -6.91 -3.32 0.84
C PHE A 47 -8.08 -2.51 1.42
N ASN A 48 -9.21 -2.47 0.74
CA ASN A 48 -10.39 -1.74 1.23
C ASN A 48 -10.95 -2.34 2.54
N VAL A 49 -10.80 -3.64 2.76
CA VAL A 49 -11.18 -4.25 4.05
C VAL A 49 -10.17 -3.91 5.13
N VAL A 50 -8.87 -4.01 4.85
CA VAL A 50 -7.80 -3.66 5.82
C VAL A 50 -7.85 -2.19 6.19
N THR A 51 -8.13 -1.30 5.24
CA THR A 51 -8.24 0.15 5.47
C THR A 51 -9.58 0.60 6.06
N GLY A 52 -10.51 -0.33 6.29
CA GLY A 52 -11.82 -0.03 6.91
C GLY A 52 -12.82 0.68 6.00
N VAL A 53 -12.56 0.72 4.68
CA VAL A 53 -13.53 1.19 3.66
C VAL A 53 -14.68 0.19 3.54
N TYR A 54 -14.37 -1.11 3.60
CA TYR A 54 -15.37 -2.19 3.65
C TYR A 54 -15.23 -3.00 4.93
N LYS A 55 -16.37 -3.37 5.53
CA LYS A 55 -16.38 -4.39 6.58
C LYS A 55 -16.23 -5.76 5.95
N PRO A 56 -15.44 -6.67 6.52
CA PRO A 56 -15.42 -8.06 6.09
C PRO A 56 -16.80 -8.71 6.32
N THR A 57 -17.09 -9.77 5.57
CA THR A 57 -18.27 -10.60 5.80
C THR A 57 -18.00 -11.61 6.91
N GLU A 58 -16.80 -12.22 6.88
CA GLU A 58 -16.29 -13.16 7.88
C GLU A 58 -14.77 -13.01 8.01
N GLY A 59 -14.20 -13.63 9.05
CA GLY A 59 -12.78 -13.58 9.34
C GLY A 59 -12.39 -12.41 10.22
N SER A 60 -11.08 -12.24 10.41
CA SER A 60 -10.55 -11.21 11.31
C SER A 60 -9.28 -10.56 10.76
N VAL A 61 -9.08 -9.31 11.17
CA VAL A 61 -7.86 -8.53 10.92
C VAL A 61 -7.29 -8.10 12.27
N LYS A 62 -6.02 -8.40 12.51
CA LYS A 62 -5.31 -7.99 13.73
C LYS A 62 -4.13 -7.08 13.39
N TRP A 63 -3.95 -6.05 14.17
CA TRP A 63 -2.87 -5.08 14.14
C TRP A 63 -2.04 -5.19 15.42
N HIS A 64 -0.77 -5.57 15.33
CA HIS A 64 0.07 -5.88 16.50
C HIS A 64 -0.65 -6.77 17.53
N GLY A 65 -1.32 -7.82 17.05
CA GLY A 65 -2.09 -8.75 17.87
C GLY A 65 -3.46 -8.25 18.37
N ARG A 66 -3.78 -6.95 18.21
CA ARG A 66 -5.07 -6.36 18.58
C ARG A 66 -6.07 -6.51 17.43
N ASP A 67 -7.28 -6.94 17.74
CA ASP A 67 -8.36 -7.03 16.76
C ASP A 67 -8.81 -5.63 16.30
N ILE A 68 -8.77 -5.41 14.99
CA ILE A 68 -9.19 -4.18 14.31
C ILE A 68 -10.31 -4.45 13.29
N THR A 69 -10.89 -5.63 13.31
CA THR A 69 -11.90 -6.07 12.35
C THR A 69 -13.08 -5.12 12.31
N GLY A 70 -13.36 -4.57 11.13
CA GLY A 70 -14.50 -3.69 10.90
C GLY A 70 -14.39 -2.29 11.50
N LEU A 71 -13.21 -1.87 11.97
CA LEU A 71 -12.95 -0.46 12.29
C LEU A 71 -13.13 0.40 11.05
N SER A 72 -13.52 1.66 11.25
CA SER A 72 -13.67 2.64 10.17
C SER A 72 -12.31 3.12 9.65
N ALA A 73 -12.25 3.65 8.43
CA ALA A 73 -11.01 4.15 7.82
C ALA A 73 -10.32 5.21 8.69
N HIS A 74 -11.08 6.09 9.34
CA HIS A 74 -10.54 7.08 10.28
C HIS A 74 -9.84 6.42 11.48
N GLN A 75 -10.43 5.35 12.04
CA GLN A 75 -9.85 4.61 13.16
C GLN A 75 -8.58 3.85 12.72
N ILE A 76 -8.60 3.26 11.52
CA ILE A 76 -7.46 2.54 10.93
C ILE A 76 -6.28 3.49 10.68
N SER A 77 -6.53 4.66 10.08
CA SER A 77 -5.48 5.69 9.91
C SER A 77 -4.93 6.15 11.27
N GLY A 78 -5.80 6.30 12.27
CA GLY A 78 -5.42 6.73 13.63
C GLY A 78 -4.58 5.73 14.40
N ILE A 79 -4.43 4.47 13.96
CA ILE A 79 -3.57 3.46 14.59
C ILE A 79 -2.25 3.20 13.87
N GLY A 80 -1.96 3.95 12.79
CA GLY A 80 -0.68 3.89 12.08
C GLY A 80 -0.68 3.03 10.82
N ILE A 81 -1.84 2.79 10.18
CA ILE A 81 -1.92 2.20 8.84
C ILE A 81 -2.21 3.31 7.84
N GLY A 82 -1.23 3.60 6.98
CA GLY A 82 -1.35 4.55 5.87
C GLY A 82 -1.78 3.86 4.58
N TYR A 83 -2.42 4.61 3.69
CA TYR A 83 -2.87 4.10 2.38
C TYR A 83 -2.65 5.15 1.29
N THR A 84 -2.13 4.74 0.15
CA THR A 84 -2.11 5.56 -1.06
C THR A 84 -3.20 5.11 -2.00
N PHE A 85 -4.02 6.05 -2.45
CA PHE A 85 -5.01 5.78 -3.49
C PHE A 85 -4.36 5.76 -4.88
N GLN A 86 -4.96 5.07 -5.84
CA GLN A 86 -4.52 5.06 -7.24
C GLN A 86 -4.36 6.48 -7.83
N GLN A 87 -5.19 7.43 -7.38
CA GLN A 87 -5.02 8.86 -7.65
C GLN A 87 -4.62 9.57 -6.36
N ALA A 88 -3.59 10.43 -6.44
CA ALA A 88 -3.21 11.24 -5.29
C ALA A 88 -4.39 12.10 -4.84
N MET A 89 -4.84 11.90 -3.61
CA MET A 89 -5.94 12.67 -2.99
C MET A 89 -5.43 14.03 -2.50
N ALA A 90 -4.77 14.77 -3.40
CA ALA A 90 -4.29 16.11 -3.12
C ALA A 90 -5.35 17.17 -3.44
N PHE A 91 -5.31 18.30 -2.76
CA PHE A 91 -6.07 19.49 -3.08
C PHE A 91 -5.38 20.23 -4.24
N PRO A 92 -5.90 20.17 -5.47
CA PRO A 92 -5.15 20.63 -6.64
C PRO A 92 -4.95 22.15 -6.68
N GLY A 93 -5.82 22.90 -6.00
CA GLY A 93 -5.74 24.36 -5.88
C GLY A 93 -4.74 24.88 -4.86
N LEU A 94 -4.26 23.99 -3.95
CA LEU A 94 -3.33 24.36 -2.88
C LEU A 94 -1.88 24.04 -3.28
N PRO A 95 -0.89 24.78 -2.72
CA PRO A 95 0.52 24.44 -2.81
C PRO A 95 0.82 23.03 -2.29
N VAL A 96 1.89 22.42 -2.81
CA VAL A 96 2.39 21.11 -2.36
C VAL A 96 2.64 21.12 -0.85
N MET A 97 3.29 22.15 -0.34
CA MET A 97 3.55 22.33 1.09
C MET A 97 2.28 22.31 1.93
N GLU A 98 1.25 23.07 1.55
CA GLU A 98 -0.01 23.15 2.28
C GLU A 98 -0.74 21.80 2.29
N ASN A 99 -0.71 21.05 1.18
CA ASN A 99 -1.25 19.70 1.13
C ASN A 99 -0.62 18.80 2.19
N VAL A 100 0.72 18.82 2.32
CA VAL A 100 1.45 18.01 3.31
C VAL A 100 1.19 18.51 4.73
N GLN A 101 1.10 19.83 4.95
CA GLN A 101 0.76 20.43 6.26
C GLN A 101 -0.60 19.94 6.75
N ILE A 102 -1.63 19.99 5.92
CA ILE A 102 -2.98 19.50 6.26
C ILE A 102 -2.93 18.01 6.65
N ALA A 103 -2.17 17.19 5.91
CA ALA A 103 -2.04 15.77 6.25
C ALA A 103 -1.31 15.56 7.59
N CYS A 104 -0.29 16.36 7.91
CA CYS A 104 0.44 16.30 9.18
C CYS A 104 -0.43 16.64 10.39
N GLU A 105 -1.44 17.50 10.25
CA GLU A 105 -2.37 17.85 11.34
C GLU A 105 -3.22 16.65 11.80
N HIS A 106 -3.40 15.67 10.91
CA HIS A 106 -4.15 14.43 11.16
C HIS A 106 -3.25 13.23 11.51
N ALA A 107 -1.97 13.50 11.79
CA ALA A 107 -0.98 12.46 12.08
C ALA A 107 -1.31 11.64 13.34
N HIS A 108 -0.99 10.35 13.29
CA HIS A 108 -1.03 9.47 14.46
C HIS A 108 -0.12 10.01 15.57
N ARG A 109 -0.66 10.16 16.79
CA ARG A 109 0.02 10.80 17.93
C ARG A 109 1.05 9.91 18.66
N GLY A 110 1.21 8.64 18.24
CA GLY A 110 2.02 7.65 18.96
C GLY A 110 3.47 7.50 18.50
N ALA A 111 3.94 8.26 17.51
CA ALA A 111 5.25 8.06 16.90
C ALA A 111 6.22 9.22 17.20
N ASP A 112 6.66 9.35 18.46
CA ASP A 112 7.69 10.34 18.82
C ASP A 112 9.02 10.10 18.10
N SER A 113 9.30 8.86 17.70
CA SER A 113 10.49 8.44 16.94
C SER A 113 10.33 8.54 15.42
N TYR A 114 9.20 9.04 14.90
CA TYR A 114 8.97 9.14 13.46
C TYR A 114 10.00 10.10 12.80
N PRO A 115 10.66 9.67 11.69
CA PRO A 115 11.83 10.39 11.18
C PRO A 115 11.48 11.76 10.57
N TRP A 116 10.31 11.88 9.94
CA TRP A 116 9.89 13.10 9.25
C TRP A 116 8.83 13.83 10.07
N LYS A 117 9.27 14.70 10.98
CA LYS A 117 8.38 15.39 11.92
C LYS A 117 7.74 16.64 11.33
N THR A 118 8.30 17.18 10.26
CA THR A 118 7.84 18.40 9.60
C THR A 118 7.49 18.16 8.14
N PRO A 119 6.58 18.97 7.56
CA PRO A 119 6.26 18.92 6.14
C PRO A 119 7.49 19.08 5.24
N GLU A 120 8.43 19.97 5.62
CA GLU A 120 9.67 20.20 4.87
C GLU A 120 10.53 18.92 4.81
N ALA A 121 10.68 18.23 5.94
CA ALA A 121 11.45 16.98 6.00
C ALA A 121 10.81 15.87 5.14
N LEU A 122 9.47 15.81 5.09
CA LEU A 122 8.74 14.90 4.21
C LEU A 122 8.96 15.25 2.74
N LEU A 123 8.85 16.53 2.37
CA LEU A 123 9.07 16.97 0.99
C LEU A 123 10.51 16.75 0.54
N ASP A 124 11.47 16.94 1.43
CA ASP A 124 12.88 16.64 1.16
C ASP A 124 13.08 15.15 0.90
N PHE A 125 12.53 14.31 1.74
CA PHE A 125 12.62 12.85 1.63
C PHE A 125 12.02 12.31 0.33
N VAL A 126 10.86 12.83 -0.10
CA VAL A 126 10.23 12.40 -1.36
C VAL A 126 10.75 13.14 -2.59
N GLY A 127 11.67 14.11 -2.44
CA GLY A 127 12.29 14.85 -3.53
C GLY A 127 11.42 15.95 -4.13
N LEU A 128 10.48 16.52 -3.36
CA LEU A 128 9.55 17.57 -3.80
C LEU A 128 9.85 18.96 -3.22
N SER A 129 10.96 19.17 -2.50
CA SER A 129 11.30 20.43 -1.85
C SER A 129 11.28 21.64 -2.79
N THR A 130 11.81 21.47 -4.02
CA THR A 130 11.85 22.53 -5.02
C THR A 130 10.48 22.92 -5.57
N LEU A 131 9.47 22.07 -5.39
CA LEU A 131 8.10 22.23 -5.86
C LEU A 131 7.13 22.60 -4.72
N ALA A 132 7.66 22.86 -3.52
CA ALA A 132 6.86 23.10 -2.31
C ALA A 132 5.79 24.22 -2.47
N ASN A 133 6.12 25.26 -3.22
CA ASN A 133 5.23 26.41 -3.45
C ASN A 133 4.38 26.27 -4.73
N GLU A 134 4.60 25.24 -5.54
CA GLU A 134 3.79 24.99 -6.73
C GLU A 134 2.43 24.40 -6.34
N ARG A 135 1.38 24.73 -7.11
CA ARG A 135 0.07 24.10 -6.91
C ARG A 135 0.11 22.62 -7.26
N ALA A 136 -0.49 21.78 -6.43
CA ALA A 136 -0.52 20.34 -6.68
C ALA A 136 -1.14 19.98 -8.06
N GLY A 137 -2.12 20.73 -8.51
CA GLY A 137 -2.81 20.47 -9.77
C GLY A 137 -2.00 20.72 -11.04
N VAL A 138 -0.83 21.36 -10.96
CA VAL A 138 0.07 21.57 -12.13
C VAL A 138 1.29 20.64 -12.13
N LEU A 139 1.40 19.78 -11.11
CA LEU A 139 2.53 18.86 -11.03
C LEU A 139 2.50 17.83 -12.16
N PRO A 140 3.66 17.45 -12.72
CA PRO A 140 3.80 16.27 -13.55
C PRO A 140 3.29 15.02 -12.81
N PHE A 141 2.83 14.02 -13.56
CA PHE A 141 2.19 12.83 -13.01
C PHE A 141 3.08 12.08 -11.99
N GLY A 142 4.37 11.90 -12.30
CA GLY A 142 5.32 11.27 -11.37
C GLY A 142 5.43 12.04 -10.05
N ASN A 143 5.44 13.38 -10.09
CA ASN A 143 5.50 14.21 -8.88
C ASN A 143 4.19 14.15 -8.08
N LEU A 144 3.03 14.00 -8.73
CA LEU A 144 1.77 13.75 -8.04
C LEU A 144 1.79 12.41 -7.31
N ARG A 145 2.41 11.36 -7.87
CA ARG A 145 2.60 10.08 -7.19
C ARG A 145 3.46 10.23 -5.94
N LEU A 146 4.58 10.94 -6.04
CA LEU A 146 5.44 11.23 -4.89
C LEU A 146 4.71 12.07 -3.83
N LEU A 147 3.88 13.03 -4.24
CA LEU A 147 3.03 13.79 -3.32
C LEU A 147 2.03 12.87 -2.61
N GLY A 148 1.39 11.94 -3.32
CA GLY A 148 0.49 10.95 -2.71
C GLY A 148 1.18 10.11 -1.63
N ILE A 149 2.44 9.72 -1.86
CA ILE A 149 3.27 9.02 -0.86
C ILE A 149 3.59 9.96 0.32
N ALA A 150 3.96 11.22 0.06
CA ALA A 150 4.21 12.19 1.13
C ALA A 150 2.98 12.39 2.01
N LEU A 151 1.77 12.47 1.43
CA LEU A 151 0.52 12.59 2.17
C LEU A 151 0.25 11.36 3.05
N ALA A 152 0.51 10.16 2.54
CA ALA A 152 0.38 8.93 3.31
C ALA A 152 1.42 8.88 4.46
N LEU A 153 2.68 9.24 4.19
CA LEU A 153 3.72 9.32 5.21
C LEU A 153 3.45 10.41 6.26
N ALA A 154 2.79 11.50 5.89
CA ALA A 154 2.42 12.58 6.81
C ALA A 154 1.51 12.11 7.95
N THR A 155 0.74 11.03 7.74
CA THR A 155 -0.06 10.41 8.82
C THR A 155 0.76 9.61 9.83
N ARG A 156 2.09 9.52 9.65
CA ARG A 156 3.05 8.79 10.48
C ARG A 156 2.73 7.30 10.61
N PRO A 157 2.58 6.57 9.49
CA PRO A 157 2.26 5.16 9.52
C PRO A 157 3.47 4.31 9.94
N THR A 158 3.20 3.12 10.51
CA THR A 158 4.15 2.04 10.67
C THR A 158 3.90 0.89 9.68
N LEU A 159 2.76 0.92 9.00
CA LEU A 159 2.47 0.14 7.79
C LEU A 159 1.89 1.06 6.72
N ILE A 160 2.42 1.01 5.51
CA ILE A 160 1.85 1.71 4.35
C ILE A 160 1.38 0.71 3.30
N LEU A 161 0.17 0.92 2.82
CA LEU A 161 -0.43 0.15 1.73
C LEU A 161 -0.35 0.98 0.45
N LEU A 162 0.35 0.47 -0.57
CA LEU A 162 0.55 1.11 -1.86
C LEU A 162 -0.27 0.40 -2.94
N ASP A 163 -1.25 1.09 -3.52
CA ASP A 163 -2.13 0.55 -4.54
C ASP A 163 -1.70 1.06 -5.92
N GLU A 164 -1.14 0.17 -6.74
CA GLU A 164 -0.59 0.43 -8.07
C GLU A 164 0.30 1.69 -8.13
N PRO A 165 1.34 1.77 -7.28
CA PRO A 165 2.11 3.01 -7.12
C PRO A 165 2.87 3.43 -8.38
N ALA A 166 3.21 2.48 -9.27
CA ALA A 166 3.94 2.75 -10.50
C ALA A 166 3.06 2.91 -11.74
N ALA A 167 1.72 2.77 -11.61
CA ALA A 167 0.84 2.89 -12.76
C ALA A 167 0.99 4.25 -13.46
N GLY A 168 1.32 4.24 -14.75
CA GLY A 168 1.50 5.44 -15.57
C GLY A 168 2.87 6.13 -15.45
N LEU A 169 3.80 5.60 -14.65
CA LEU A 169 5.18 6.10 -14.56
C LEU A 169 6.06 5.56 -15.69
N ASN A 170 7.03 6.35 -16.12
CA ASN A 170 8.09 5.86 -16.98
C ASN A 170 9.19 5.13 -16.18
N ASP A 171 10.14 4.47 -16.86
CA ASP A 171 11.19 3.66 -16.20
C ASP A 171 12.03 4.46 -15.19
N ARG A 172 12.32 5.75 -15.46
CA ARG A 172 13.10 6.61 -14.55
C ARG A 172 12.29 6.98 -13.30
N GLU A 173 11.04 7.33 -13.47
CA GLU A 173 10.12 7.63 -12.37
C GLU A 173 9.87 6.39 -11.51
N THR A 174 9.69 5.23 -12.14
CA THR A 174 9.58 3.94 -11.46
C THR A 174 10.83 3.62 -10.64
N ALA A 175 12.03 3.82 -11.19
CA ALA A 175 13.28 3.62 -10.46
C ALA A 175 13.39 4.57 -9.25
N THR A 176 12.96 5.81 -9.39
CA THR A 176 12.92 6.79 -8.27
C THR A 176 11.96 6.32 -7.18
N LEU A 177 10.76 5.89 -7.56
CA LEU A 177 9.75 5.34 -6.64
C LEU A 177 10.29 4.10 -5.90
N VAL A 178 10.91 3.15 -6.62
CA VAL A 178 11.52 1.95 -6.03
C VAL A 178 12.57 2.34 -4.99
N GLY A 179 13.51 3.23 -5.34
CA GLY A 179 14.55 3.69 -4.42
C GLY A 179 14.00 4.40 -3.19
N LEU A 180 12.87 5.08 -3.31
CA LEU A 180 12.16 5.71 -2.18
C LEU A 180 11.53 4.65 -1.27
N VAL A 181 10.73 3.73 -1.82
CA VAL A 181 10.01 2.70 -1.05
C VAL A 181 10.96 1.73 -0.35
N GLN A 182 12.10 1.39 -0.97
CA GLN A 182 13.11 0.53 -0.37
C GLN A 182 13.74 1.10 0.91
N GLN A 183 13.62 2.40 1.16
CA GLN A 183 14.12 3.04 2.38
C GLN A 183 13.16 2.90 3.57
N PHE A 184 11.87 2.63 3.33
CA PHE A 184 10.84 2.62 4.39
C PHE A 184 11.14 1.64 5.53
N PRO A 185 11.57 0.37 5.26
CA PRO A 185 11.93 -0.54 6.34
C PRO A 185 13.02 -0.03 7.28
N GLY A 186 14.02 0.68 6.73
CA GLY A 186 15.08 1.31 7.52
C GLY A 186 14.58 2.42 8.45
N HIS A 187 13.38 2.91 8.22
CA HIS A 187 12.68 3.91 9.04
C HIS A 187 11.55 3.30 9.89
N GLY A 188 11.50 1.97 10.01
CA GLY A 188 10.48 1.27 10.82
C GLY A 188 9.10 1.21 10.17
N ILE A 189 8.99 1.38 8.86
CA ILE A 189 7.72 1.32 8.12
C ILE A 189 7.69 0.05 7.29
N SER A 190 6.74 -0.83 7.58
CA SER A 190 6.42 -2.00 6.75
C SER A 190 5.61 -1.55 5.53
N VAL A 191 5.70 -2.29 4.44
CA VAL A 191 5.02 -1.94 3.18
C VAL A 191 4.24 -3.13 2.65
N CYS A 192 3.04 -2.89 2.18
CA CYS A 192 2.32 -3.83 1.34
C CYS A 192 2.00 -3.17 -0.01
N VAL A 193 2.43 -3.77 -1.10
CA VAL A 193 2.27 -3.23 -2.45
C VAL A 193 1.33 -4.12 -3.25
N ILE A 194 0.33 -3.52 -3.87
CA ILE A 194 -0.44 -4.15 -4.95
C ILE A 194 0.05 -3.54 -6.26
N ASP A 195 0.50 -4.38 -7.18
CA ASP A 195 0.76 -3.96 -8.57
C ASP A 195 0.62 -5.17 -9.50
N HIS A 196 0.46 -4.90 -10.80
CA HIS A 196 0.43 -5.90 -11.86
C HIS A 196 1.75 -5.95 -12.65
N ASP A 197 2.67 -5.00 -12.43
CA ASP A 197 4.00 -4.98 -13.03
C ASP A 197 4.96 -5.90 -12.27
N MET A 198 5.19 -7.11 -12.83
CA MET A 198 6.09 -8.11 -12.24
C MET A 198 7.54 -7.64 -12.15
N LYS A 199 7.99 -6.72 -13.04
CA LYS A 199 9.33 -6.14 -12.97
C LYS A 199 9.48 -5.27 -11.72
N LEU A 200 8.49 -4.41 -11.47
CA LEU A 200 8.41 -3.61 -10.25
C LEU A 200 8.39 -4.50 -9.01
N MET A 201 7.52 -5.51 -9.00
CA MET A 201 7.35 -6.39 -7.85
C MET A 201 8.62 -7.17 -7.52
N ARG A 202 9.35 -7.65 -8.55
CA ARG A 202 10.67 -8.29 -8.38
C ARG A 202 11.73 -7.32 -7.82
N MET A 203 11.67 -6.04 -8.19
CA MET A 203 12.61 -5.03 -7.67
C MET A 203 12.33 -4.65 -6.22
N LEU A 204 11.05 -4.60 -5.82
CA LEU A 204 10.62 -4.12 -4.51
C LEU A 204 10.49 -5.23 -3.46
N CYS A 205 9.90 -6.37 -3.83
CA CYS A 205 9.38 -7.34 -2.87
C CYS A 205 10.26 -8.58 -2.79
N LYS A 206 10.61 -9.01 -1.58
CA LYS A 206 11.28 -10.29 -1.35
C LYS A 206 10.30 -11.45 -1.23
N ARG A 207 9.03 -11.16 -0.95
CA ARG A 207 7.94 -12.12 -0.81
C ARG A 207 6.73 -11.62 -1.58
N LEU A 208 6.08 -12.54 -2.30
CA LEU A 208 4.84 -12.31 -3.02
C LEU A 208 3.73 -13.20 -2.50
N VAL A 209 2.54 -12.64 -2.49
CA VAL A 209 1.27 -13.35 -2.33
C VAL A 209 0.48 -13.21 -3.62
N VAL A 210 -0.03 -14.30 -4.15
CA VAL A 210 -0.85 -14.31 -5.35
C VAL A 210 -2.30 -14.56 -4.98
N LEU A 211 -3.18 -13.64 -5.42
CA LEU A 211 -4.62 -13.80 -5.32
C LEU A 211 -5.20 -14.17 -6.68
N ASP A 212 -6.12 -15.11 -6.69
CA ASP A 212 -6.94 -15.45 -7.84
C ASP A 212 -8.38 -15.76 -7.39
N PHE A 213 -9.37 -15.18 -8.07
CA PHE A 213 -10.80 -15.29 -7.72
C PHE A 213 -11.09 -15.18 -6.22
N GLY A 214 -10.46 -14.22 -5.54
CA GLY A 214 -10.64 -13.95 -4.12
C GLY A 214 -9.90 -14.90 -3.17
N SER A 215 -9.14 -15.87 -3.67
CA SER A 215 -8.40 -16.85 -2.87
C SER A 215 -6.89 -16.66 -3.01
N LYS A 216 -6.15 -16.97 -1.94
CA LYS A 216 -4.69 -17.02 -1.98
C LYS A 216 -4.23 -18.33 -2.63
N ILE A 217 -3.54 -18.26 -3.76
CA ILE A 217 -3.06 -19.44 -4.49
C ILE A 217 -1.56 -19.70 -4.32
N ALA A 218 -0.77 -18.67 -3.98
CA ALA A 218 0.65 -18.80 -3.68
C ALA A 218 1.08 -17.75 -2.63
N ASP A 219 2.14 -18.09 -1.87
CA ASP A 219 2.73 -17.23 -0.84
C ASP A 219 4.17 -17.71 -0.58
N GLY A 220 5.17 -16.87 -0.87
CA GLY A 220 6.56 -17.28 -0.71
C GLY A 220 7.56 -16.27 -1.28
N PRO A 221 8.86 -16.66 -1.32
CA PRO A 221 9.89 -15.84 -1.93
C PRO A 221 9.53 -15.46 -3.37
N THR A 222 9.83 -14.22 -3.75
CA THR A 222 9.41 -13.65 -5.04
C THR A 222 9.79 -14.53 -6.22
N GLU A 223 11.03 -15.02 -6.26
CA GLU A 223 11.50 -15.84 -7.38
C GLU A 223 10.78 -17.20 -7.43
N ASP A 224 10.49 -17.83 -6.29
CA ASP A 224 9.78 -19.12 -6.24
C ASP A 224 8.33 -18.95 -6.73
N VAL A 225 7.66 -17.90 -6.26
CA VAL A 225 6.27 -17.58 -6.66
C VAL A 225 6.16 -17.27 -8.14
N LEU A 226 7.12 -16.54 -8.72
CA LEU A 226 7.13 -16.20 -10.14
C LEU A 226 7.37 -17.41 -11.07
N HIS A 227 7.93 -18.51 -10.54
CA HIS A 227 8.13 -19.76 -11.28
C HIS A 227 7.14 -20.86 -10.90
N ASP A 228 6.19 -20.59 -10.00
CA ASP A 228 5.15 -21.56 -9.63
C ASP A 228 4.24 -21.85 -10.83
N PRO A 229 4.08 -23.13 -11.25
CA PRO A 229 3.24 -23.50 -12.38
C PRO A 229 1.79 -23.01 -12.27
N LYS A 230 1.21 -23.00 -11.06
CA LYS A 230 -0.15 -22.48 -10.83
C LYS A 230 -0.24 -20.97 -11.08
N VAL A 231 0.80 -20.24 -10.67
CA VAL A 231 0.87 -18.78 -10.90
C VAL A 231 1.02 -18.49 -12.38
N LEU A 232 1.90 -19.23 -13.07
CA LEU A 232 2.09 -19.09 -14.52
C LEU A 232 0.80 -19.40 -15.29
N GLU A 233 0.05 -20.44 -14.90
CA GLU A 233 -1.23 -20.79 -15.52
C GLU A 233 -2.24 -19.64 -15.41
N VAL A 234 -2.36 -19.00 -14.25
CA VAL A 234 -3.29 -17.88 -14.01
C VAL A 234 -2.93 -16.66 -14.89
N TYR A 235 -1.64 -16.41 -15.12
CA TYR A 235 -1.21 -15.26 -15.94
C TYR A 235 -1.16 -15.59 -17.44
N LEU A 236 -0.85 -16.83 -17.83
CA LEU A 236 -0.77 -17.26 -19.22
C LEU A 236 -2.10 -17.85 -19.73
N GLY A 237 -2.87 -18.51 -18.88
CA GLY A 237 -4.16 -19.13 -19.23
C GLY A 237 -5.28 -18.16 -19.52
N GLY A 238 -5.16 -16.88 -19.12
CA GLY A 238 -6.09 -15.81 -19.49
C GLY A 238 -5.87 -15.23 -20.90
N ALA A 239 -4.92 -15.77 -21.66
CA ALA A 239 -4.56 -15.34 -23.02
C ALA A 239 -5.00 -16.33 -24.13
N LEU A 240 -5.88 -17.30 -23.82
CA LEU A 240 -6.49 -18.22 -24.80
C LEU A 240 -7.97 -17.93 -24.99
#